data_7f7915dac4796f96fec71ca5ae7e91c1
#
_entry.id   7f7915dac4796f96fec71ca5ae7e91c1
#
_cell.length_a   1.000
_cell.length_b   1.000
_cell.length_c   1.000
_cell.angle_alpha   90.00
_cell.angle_beta   90.00
_cell.angle_gamma   90.00
#
_symmetry.space_group_name_H-M   'P 1'
#
loop_
_entity.id
_entity.type
_entity.pdbx_description
1 polymer ?
#
loop_
_entity_poly.entity_id
_entity_poly.type
_entity_poly.pdbx_seq_one_letter_code
_entity_poly.pdbx_strand_id
1 'polypeptide(L)'
;GQVLASLGVAGAPILAQAAGKESPKSASGEEPAAAAGGKGGKEVQEGILSGCHWGAFYGIVKDGRAVEFKPWSGDPAPSPQLPGVLDSLYSPSRIRYPMVRRAWLEKGPGADPDGRGSGDFVRVSWDKAIELVADELVRVRKKYGQQAVFAGSYGWKSPGRIHNCQTLLRRMLNLTGSYTNSSGDYSTGAAQVVLPYVSGSLEVYEQCTSWENLAKHCKLMVLWGCNPLNNSQISWQVADHGAWPGVAAMKKAGTKVISIDPILTETCKELNGEWIAPRPQTDVPMMLGVAHTLYTEKLHDQAFLDRYTTGFDRFLPYLLGKTDGTPKTAEWAAGICGVPAQTLRDLARRFAANRTMLALGYSTQRQHHGEQSHWMLITLAAMLGQIGLPGGGYGLSYHYASGGAPTATTPILKAIDDASGQANEGAAWLAQSGAVSIPVSRLVETLLNPGKVMQFNGHEIKLPLIKLAYWAGGNPF
;
A
#
# COMPACT_ATOMS: atom_id res chain seq x y z
N GLY A 1 1.08 32.94 18.93
CA GLY A 1 2.19 33.82 18.46
C GLY A 1 3.43 33.72 19.34
N GLN A 2 3.30 33.87 20.62
CA GLN A 2 4.43 33.80 21.57
C GLN A 2 5.01 32.39 21.73
N VAL A 3 4.20 31.35 21.63
CA VAL A 3 4.65 29.95 21.74
C VAL A 3 5.52 29.54 20.55
N LEU A 4 5.21 30.02 19.34
CA LEU A 4 6.02 29.76 18.15
C LEU A 4 7.31 30.58 18.13
N ALA A 5 7.32 31.78 18.68
CA ALA A 5 8.53 32.58 18.81
C ALA A 5 9.54 31.97 19.78
N SER A 6 9.09 31.29 20.83
CA SER A 6 9.94 30.58 21.78
C SER A 6 10.63 29.33 21.23
N LEU A 7 10.18 28.84 20.08
CA LEU A 7 10.76 27.67 19.38
C LEU A 7 11.78 28.04 18.30
N GLY A 8 12.07 29.32 18.10
CA GLY A 8 13.04 29.78 17.10
C GLY A 8 12.59 29.57 15.65
N VAL A 9 11.30 29.44 15.40
CA VAL A 9 10.76 29.24 14.06
C VAL A 9 10.49 30.59 13.41
N ALA A 10 11.32 30.98 12.46
CA ALA A 10 11.14 32.14 11.60
C ALA A 10 9.94 31.91 10.64
N GLY A 11 8.72 32.01 11.13
CA GLY A 11 7.52 31.77 10.32
C GLY A 11 6.22 32.28 10.96
N ALA A 12 6.32 32.96 12.10
CA ALA A 12 5.18 33.48 12.85
C ALA A 12 4.24 34.45 12.10
N PRO A 13 4.65 35.21 11.05
CA PRO A 13 3.74 36.16 10.40
C PRO A 13 2.59 35.54 9.61
N ILE A 14 2.72 34.29 9.16
CA ILE A 14 1.72 33.66 8.27
C ILE A 14 0.50 33.18 9.04
N LEU A 15 0.66 32.78 10.30
CA LEU A 15 -0.47 32.33 11.13
C LEU A 15 -1.21 33.47 11.85
N ALA A 16 -0.52 34.59 12.10
CA ALA A 16 -1.13 35.75 12.74
C ALA A 16 -2.03 36.58 11.79
N GLN A 17 -1.82 36.47 10.46
CA GLN A 17 -2.66 37.17 9.47
C GLN A 17 -4.00 36.46 9.16
N ALA A 18 -4.14 35.21 9.54
CA ALA A 18 -5.39 34.45 9.32
C ALA A 18 -6.46 34.68 10.41
N ALA A 19 -6.09 35.31 11.52
CA ALA A 19 -6.99 35.47 12.67
C ALA A 19 -7.70 36.85 12.79
N GLY A 20 -7.49 37.73 11.83
CA GLY A 20 -8.03 39.10 11.95
C GLY A 20 -8.37 39.78 10.62
N LYS A 21 -9.36 39.26 9.89
CA LYS A 21 -10.13 40.09 8.94
C LYS A 21 -11.51 39.47 8.73
N GLU A 22 -12.50 40.30 8.94
CA GLU A 22 -13.91 40.06 8.64
C GLU A 22 -14.10 39.59 7.17
N SER A 23 -15.06 38.70 6.99
CA SER A 23 -15.47 38.15 5.72
C SER A 23 -15.80 39.25 4.70
N PRO A 24 -15.24 39.29 3.51
CA PRO A 24 -15.73 40.14 2.45
C PRO A 24 -17.07 39.63 1.96
N LYS A 25 -18.03 40.54 1.82
CA LYS A 25 -19.32 40.33 1.17
C LYS A 25 -19.09 39.78 -0.27
N SER A 26 -19.94 38.86 -0.67
CA SER A 26 -20.04 38.28 -1.99
C SER A 26 -20.01 39.35 -3.11
N ALA A 27 -18.98 39.33 -3.94
CA ALA A 27 -18.99 39.97 -5.23
C ALA A 27 -19.44 38.93 -6.27
N SER A 28 -20.53 39.23 -6.94
CA SER A 28 -21.01 38.56 -8.14
C SER A 28 -19.92 38.68 -9.24
N GLY A 29 -19.28 37.60 -9.61
CA GLY A 29 -18.30 37.53 -10.69
C GLY A 29 -18.70 36.45 -11.69
N GLU A 30 -18.79 36.84 -12.94
CA GLU A 30 -19.23 36.10 -14.11
C GLU A 30 -18.65 34.71 -14.26
N GLU A 31 -19.51 33.76 -14.67
CA GLU A 31 -19.12 32.41 -15.13
C GLU A 31 -18.23 32.50 -16.37
N PRO A 32 -17.16 31.72 -16.47
CA PRO A 32 -16.46 31.58 -17.74
C PRO A 32 -17.29 30.73 -18.72
N ALA A 33 -17.53 31.29 -19.89
CA ALA A 33 -18.29 30.71 -20.98
C ALA A 33 -17.79 29.30 -21.34
N ALA A 34 -18.72 28.37 -21.44
CA ALA A 34 -18.50 27.02 -21.91
C ALA A 34 -18.07 27.03 -23.41
N ALA A 35 -16.95 26.37 -23.69
CA ALA A 35 -16.54 26.08 -25.05
C ALA A 35 -17.51 25.05 -25.67
N ALA A 36 -18.26 25.50 -26.65
CA ALA A 36 -19.15 24.67 -27.46
C ALA A 36 -18.36 23.86 -28.52
N GLY A 37 -18.67 22.57 -28.62
CA GLY A 37 -18.27 21.80 -29.79
C GLY A 37 -18.23 20.28 -29.59
N GLY A 38 -19.33 19.58 -29.83
CA GLY A 38 -19.35 18.12 -29.94
C GLY A 38 -20.77 17.56 -29.89
N LYS A 39 -21.42 17.42 -31.01
CA LYS A 39 -22.73 16.75 -31.15
C LYS A 39 -22.59 15.25 -30.88
N GLY A 40 -22.94 14.85 -29.70
CA GLY A 40 -23.25 13.50 -29.25
C GLY A 40 -23.91 13.69 -27.89
N GLY A 41 -25.23 13.46 -27.80
CA GLY A 41 -26.02 13.68 -26.60
C GLY A 41 -25.49 12.88 -25.42
N LYS A 42 -24.54 13.45 -24.70
CA LYS A 42 -24.15 12.95 -23.37
C LYS A 42 -25.18 13.54 -22.40
N GLU A 43 -25.92 12.65 -21.75
CA GLU A 43 -26.71 13.00 -20.57
C GLU A 43 -25.83 13.81 -19.64
N VAL A 44 -26.20 15.07 -19.38
CA VAL A 44 -25.47 15.90 -18.42
C VAL A 44 -25.77 15.31 -17.04
N GLN A 45 -24.80 14.64 -16.48
CA GLN A 45 -24.92 14.00 -15.19
C GLN A 45 -24.95 15.10 -14.12
N GLU A 46 -26.09 15.29 -13.48
CA GLU A 46 -26.23 16.23 -12.35
C GLU A 46 -25.34 15.77 -11.18
N GLY A 47 -24.55 16.68 -10.62
CA GLY A 47 -23.77 16.44 -9.42
C GLY A 47 -22.35 17.00 -9.48
N ILE A 48 -21.69 17.00 -8.34
CA ILE A 48 -20.31 17.46 -8.18
C ILE A 48 -19.36 16.25 -8.34
N LEU A 49 -18.52 16.30 -9.38
CA LEU A 49 -17.51 15.24 -9.59
C LEU A 49 -16.52 15.20 -8.42
N SER A 50 -16.38 14.04 -7.84
CA SER A 50 -15.49 13.77 -6.72
C SER A 50 -14.86 12.37 -6.88
N GLY A 51 -14.01 11.97 -5.93
CA GLY A 51 -13.40 10.65 -5.93
C GLY A 51 -13.07 10.18 -4.51
N CYS A 52 -13.11 8.89 -4.34
CA CYS A 52 -12.64 8.21 -3.14
C CYS A 52 -11.87 6.95 -3.53
N HIS A 53 -11.36 6.21 -2.56
CA HIS A 53 -10.62 4.96 -2.85
C HIS A 53 -11.42 3.92 -3.64
N TRP A 54 -12.78 3.99 -3.58
CA TRP A 54 -13.70 3.07 -4.25
C TRP A 54 -14.08 3.50 -5.68
N GLY A 55 -13.54 4.60 -6.18
CA GLY A 55 -13.76 5.10 -7.52
C GLY A 55 -14.17 6.57 -7.59
N ALA A 56 -14.36 7.05 -8.82
CA ALA A 56 -14.88 8.37 -9.13
C ALA A 56 -16.42 8.37 -9.13
N PHE A 57 -17.02 9.46 -8.66
CA PHE A 57 -18.47 9.57 -8.53
C PHE A 57 -18.96 11.03 -8.63
N TYR A 58 -20.23 11.21 -8.90
CA TYR A 58 -20.93 12.48 -8.77
C TYR A 58 -21.68 12.52 -7.45
N GLY A 59 -21.33 13.48 -6.59
CA GLY A 59 -22.03 13.73 -5.35
C GLY A 59 -23.26 14.61 -5.58
N ILE A 60 -24.45 14.11 -5.27
CA ILE A 60 -25.70 14.87 -5.34
C ILE A 60 -25.96 15.51 -3.98
N VAL A 61 -26.08 16.83 -3.97
CA VAL A 61 -26.33 17.62 -2.76
C VAL A 61 -27.71 18.22 -2.81
N LYS A 62 -28.51 18.02 -1.77
CA LYS A 62 -29.83 18.70 -1.56
C LYS A 62 -29.81 19.34 -0.17
N ASP A 63 -30.22 20.60 -0.09
CA ASP A 63 -30.28 21.36 1.18
C ASP A 63 -29.00 21.27 2.01
N GLY A 64 -27.84 21.38 1.36
CA GLY A 64 -26.52 21.30 2.00
C GLY A 64 -26.11 19.91 2.47
N ARG A 65 -26.83 18.86 2.11
CA ARG A 65 -26.54 17.46 2.46
C ARG A 65 -26.28 16.62 1.22
N ALA A 66 -25.22 15.81 1.24
CA ALA A 66 -25.03 14.77 0.24
C ALA A 66 -26.12 13.70 0.43
N VAL A 67 -26.85 13.39 -0.62
CA VAL A 67 -27.98 12.45 -0.59
C VAL A 67 -27.77 11.23 -1.48
N GLU A 68 -26.85 11.31 -2.43
CA GLU A 68 -26.54 10.21 -3.34
C GLU A 68 -25.12 10.34 -3.87
N PHE A 69 -24.44 9.21 -4.08
CA PHE A 69 -23.20 9.11 -4.84
C PHE A 69 -23.46 8.25 -6.09
N LYS A 70 -23.51 8.90 -7.24
CA LYS A 70 -23.65 8.22 -8.53
C LYS A 70 -22.26 7.88 -9.08
N PRO A 71 -21.95 6.64 -9.40
CA PRO A 71 -20.69 6.30 -10.06
C PRO A 71 -20.46 7.15 -11.30
N TRP A 72 -19.20 7.50 -11.55
CA TRP A 72 -18.84 8.17 -12.77
C TRP A 72 -19.13 7.27 -13.98
N SER A 73 -19.74 7.82 -15.04
CA SER A 73 -20.18 7.05 -16.23
C SER A 73 -19.05 6.40 -17.03
N GLY A 74 -17.81 6.84 -16.83
CA GLY A 74 -16.62 6.24 -17.44
C GLY A 74 -15.99 5.13 -16.63
N ASP A 75 -16.53 4.81 -15.43
CA ASP A 75 -16.04 3.71 -14.61
C ASP A 75 -16.55 2.36 -15.18
N PRO A 76 -15.64 1.45 -15.60
CA PRO A 76 -16.02 0.21 -16.26
C PRO A 76 -16.65 -0.82 -15.29
N ALA A 77 -16.45 -0.68 -13.98
CA ALA A 77 -16.94 -1.62 -12.98
C ALA A 77 -17.08 -0.94 -11.60
N PRO A 78 -18.07 -0.04 -11.42
CA PRO A 78 -18.22 0.71 -10.18
C PRO A 78 -18.27 -0.19 -8.94
N SER A 79 -17.50 0.17 -7.92
CA SER A 79 -17.45 -0.61 -6.68
C SER A 79 -18.81 -0.60 -5.96
N PRO A 80 -19.31 -1.77 -5.50
CA PRO A 80 -20.52 -1.86 -4.69
C PRO A 80 -20.37 -1.23 -3.30
N GLN A 81 -19.15 -0.85 -2.91
CA GLN A 81 -18.87 -0.20 -1.62
C GLN A 81 -19.13 1.32 -1.65
N LEU A 82 -19.30 1.92 -2.82
CA LEU A 82 -19.47 3.37 -2.95
C LEU A 82 -20.65 3.93 -2.11
N PRO A 83 -21.84 3.30 -2.04
CA PRO A 83 -22.93 3.77 -1.18
C PRO A 83 -22.55 3.84 0.30
N GLY A 84 -21.74 2.90 0.80
CA GLY A 84 -21.27 2.89 2.18
C GLY A 84 -20.41 4.11 2.55
N VAL A 85 -19.77 4.74 1.58
CA VAL A 85 -19.04 6.01 1.79
C VAL A 85 -20.02 7.14 2.13
N LEU A 86 -21.18 7.21 1.47
CA LEU A 86 -22.23 8.16 1.80
C LEU A 86 -22.81 7.89 3.19
N ASP A 87 -23.11 6.65 3.51
CA ASP A 87 -23.67 6.26 4.82
C ASP A 87 -22.72 6.65 5.96
N SER A 88 -21.42 6.52 5.76
CA SER A 88 -20.41 6.89 6.75
C SER A 88 -20.42 8.36 7.12
N LEU A 89 -20.85 9.26 6.23
CA LEU A 89 -20.92 10.71 6.50
C LEU A 89 -21.89 11.05 7.62
N TYR A 90 -22.96 10.26 7.73
CA TYR A 90 -24.07 10.54 8.67
C TYR A 90 -24.20 9.47 9.76
N SER A 91 -23.28 8.53 9.81
CA SER A 91 -23.25 7.49 10.83
C SER A 91 -23.23 8.07 12.23
N PRO A 92 -23.97 7.49 13.18
CA PRO A 92 -23.89 7.86 14.60
C PRO A 92 -22.49 7.68 15.20
N SER A 93 -21.69 6.76 14.64
CA SER A 93 -20.32 6.49 15.08
C SER A 93 -19.32 7.57 14.61
N ARG A 94 -19.74 8.49 13.71
CA ARG A 94 -18.86 9.55 13.22
C ARG A 94 -18.60 10.58 14.31
N ILE A 95 -17.31 10.81 14.62
CA ILE A 95 -16.89 11.89 15.51
C ILE A 95 -17.11 13.23 14.80
N ARG A 96 -17.96 14.09 15.39
CA ARG A 96 -18.39 15.38 14.79
C ARG A 96 -17.68 16.59 15.36
N TYR A 97 -17.11 16.46 16.54
CA TYR A 97 -16.52 17.56 17.32
C TYR A 97 -15.20 17.11 17.95
N PRO A 98 -14.31 18.06 18.27
CA PRO A 98 -13.13 17.74 19.09
C PRO A 98 -13.59 17.23 20.46
N MET A 99 -13.00 16.12 20.86
CA MET A 99 -13.30 15.44 22.12
C MET A 99 -12.00 15.17 22.88
N VAL A 100 -11.99 15.40 24.19
CA VAL A 100 -10.83 15.16 25.05
C VAL A 100 -11.27 14.30 26.23
N ARG A 101 -10.44 13.33 26.66
CA ARG A 101 -10.72 12.55 27.87
C ARG A 101 -10.84 13.46 29.07
N ARG A 102 -11.88 13.30 29.88
CA ARG A 102 -12.12 14.10 31.09
C ARG A 102 -10.92 14.06 32.05
N ALA A 103 -10.44 12.87 32.35
CA ALA A 103 -9.30 12.69 33.23
C ALA A 103 -8.05 13.45 32.76
N TRP A 104 -7.82 13.53 31.45
CA TRP A 104 -6.70 14.28 30.88
C TRP A 104 -6.92 15.81 31.02
N LEU A 105 -8.14 16.31 30.83
CA LEU A 105 -8.46 17.72 31.02
C LEU A 105 -8.27 18.16 32.46
N GLU A 106 -8.63 17.31 33.42
CA GLU A 106 -8.61 17.63 34.86
C GLU A 106 -7.21 17.45 35.49
N LYS A 107 -6.47 16.43 35.08
CA LYS A 107 -5.25 16.00 35.76
C LYS A 107 -4.01 16.01 34.85
N GLY A 108 -4.17 16.22 33.53
CA GLY A 108 -3.07 16.26 32.57
C GLY A 108 -2.57 14.90 32.09
N PRO A 109 -1.41 14.89 31.43
CA PRO A 109 -0.85 13.69 30.81
C PRO A 109 -0.57 12.55 31.81
N GLY A 110 -0.94 11.32 31.43
CA GLY A 110 -0.79 10.13 32.25
C GLY A 110 -1.91 9.89 33.25
N ALA A 111 -2.95 10.76 33.27
CA ALA A 111 -4.11 10.57 34.13
C ALA A 111 -4.94 9.36 33.67
N ASP A 112 -5.33 8.53 34.63
CA ASP A 112 -6.22 7.38 34.47
C ASP A 112 -5.88 6.50 33.25
N PRO A 113 -4.71 5.84 33.21
CA PRO A 113 -4.34 5.00 32.09
C PRO A 113 -5.25 3.77 31.94
N ASP A 114 -5.84 3.30 33.03
CA ASP A 114 -6.72 2.13 33.05
C ASP A 114 -8.15 2.46 32.56
N GLY A 115 -8.52 3.74 32.55
CA GLY A 115 -9.78 4.21 31.99
C GLY A 115 -9.83 4.29 30.45
N ARG A 116 -8.84 3.78 29.73
CA ARG A 116 -8.90 3.70 28.26
C ARG A 116 -10.08 2.83 27.82
N GLY A 117 -10.85 3.37 26.85
CA GLY A 117 -12.05 2.67 26.38
C GLY A 117 -13.31 2.91 27.21
N SER A 118 -13.23 3.64 28.33
CA SER A 118 -14.41 3.99 29.15
C SER A 118 -15.42 4.89 28.45
N GLY A 119 -15.01 5.57 27.35
CA GLY A 119 -15.88 6.51 26.64
C GLY A 119 -16.09 7.84 27.32
N ASP A 120 -15.39 8.16 28.41
CA ASP A 120 -15.53 9.44 29.13
C ASP A 120 -14.77 10.57 28.42
N PHE A 121 -15.38 11.07 27.35
CA PHE A 121 -14.89 12.19 26.56
C PHE A 121 -15.74 13.44 26.73
N VAL A 122 -15.10 14.59 26.81
CA VAL A 122 -15.73 15.91 26.89
C VAL A 122 -15.53 16.65 25.58
N ARG A 123 -16.60 17.21 25.04
CA ARG A 123 -16.53 18.11 23.88
C ARG A 123 -15.81 19.39 24.25
N VAL A 124 -14.88 19.86 23.42
CA VAL A 124 -14.22 21.15 23.54
C VAL A 124 -14.37 21.95 22.24
N SER A 125 -14.04 23.25 22.27
CA SER A 125 -13.96 24.06 21.04
C SER A 125 -12.72 23.66 20.22
N TRP A 126 -12.72 24.01 18.95
CA TRP A 126 -11.54 23.82 18.09
C TRP A 126 -10.33 24.60 18.61
N ASP A 127 -10.52 25.83 19.06
CA ASP A 127 -9.44 26.64 19.62
C ASP A 127 -8.82 25.97 20.83
N LYS A 128 -9.66 25.43 21.74
CA LYS A 128 -9.16 24.69 22.90
C LYS A 128 -8.45 23.40 22.50
N ALA A 129 -8.96 22.67 21.54
CA ALA A 129 -8.29 21.46 21.05
C ALA A 129 -6.91 21.77 20.45
N ILE A 130 -6.81 22.83 19.64
CA ILE A 130 -5.54 23.25 19.01
C ILE A 130 -4.54 23.71 20.08
N GLU A 131 -4.98 24.50 21.07
CA GLU A 131 -4.16 24.92 22.21
C GLU A 131 -3.58 23.72 22.95
N LEU A 132 -4.43 22.76 23.34
CA LEU A 132 -4.03 21.56 24.08
C LEU A 132 -3.01 20.72 23.30
N VAL A 133 -3.21 20.52 21.99
CA VAL A 133 -2.28 19.79 21.15
C VAL A 133 -0.95 20.52 20.99
N ALA A 134 -0.98 21.84 20.79
CA ALA A 134 0.23 22.64 20.64
C ALA A 134 1.06 22.64 21.93
N ASP A 135 0.43 22.84 23.07
CA ASP A 135 1.08 22.86 24.38
C ASP A 135 1.72 21.50 24.70
N GLU A 136 1.02 20.41 24.40
CA GLU A 136 1.54 19.06 24.64
C GLU A 136 2.72 18.72 23.72
N LEU A 137 2.68 19.11 22.46
CA LEU A 137 3.82 18.96 21.54
C LEU A 137 5.05 19.72 22.06
N VAL A 138 4.86 20.98 22.51
CA VAL A 138 5.93 21.78 23.10
C VAL A 138 6.47 21.13 24.37
N ARG A 139 5.60 20.71 25.28
CA ARG A 139 5.97 20.07 26.54
C ARG A 139 6.79 18.79 26.33
N VAL A 140 6.32 17.91 25.45
CA VAL A 140 6.97 16.63 25.16
C VAL A 140 8.34 16.87 24.53
N ARG A 141 8.44 17.76 23.55
CA ARG A 141 9.69 18.06 22.87
C ARG A 141 10.74 18.69 23.80
N LYS A 142 10.32 19.62 24.67
CA LYS A 142 11.21 20.24 25.67
C LYS A 142 11.74 19.22 26.67
N LYS A 143 10.86 18.32 27.15
CA LYS A 143 11.20 17.38 28.23
C LYS A 143 11.94 16.13 27.76
N TYR A 144 11.58 15.60 26.57
CA TYR A 144 12.02 14.29 26.11
C TYR A 144 12.73 14.28 24.76
N GLY A 145 12.79 15.42 24.09
CA GLY A 145 13.39 15.56 22.77
C GLY A 145 12.40 15.37 21.62
N GLN A 146 12.86 15.69 20.40
CA GLN A 146 12.02 15.72 19.20
C GLN A 146 11.46 14.32 18.83
N GLN A 147 12.29 13.29 18.97
CA GLN A 147 11.93 11.92 18.63
C GLN A 147 10.94 11.27 19.61
N ALA A 148 10.61 11.95 20.73
CA ALA A 148 9.56 11.47 21.63
C ALA A 148 8.13 11.65 21.06
N VAL A 149 7.99 12.35 19.94
CA VAL A 149 6.74 12.47 19.18
C VAL A 149 6.74 11.45 18.04
N PHE A 150 5.80 10.51 18.07
CA PHE A 150 5.59 9.54 17.01
C PHE A 150 4.43 9.97 16.10
N ALA A 151 4.64 9.99 14.79
CA ALA A 151 3.63 10.35 13.81
C ALA A 151 3.65 9.38 12.61
N GLY A 152 3.53 8.12 12.92
CA GLY A 152 3.54 7.04 11.93
C GLY A 152 2.17 6.48 11.63
N SER A 153 1.14 7.31 11.60
CA SER A 153 -0.22 6.87 11.28
C SER A 153 -0.23 6.01 10.03
N TYR A 154 -0.80 4.82 10.13
CA TYR A 154 -1.00 3.91 9.03
C TYR A 154 -2.49 3.71 8.79
N GLY A 155 -2.86 3.77 7.53
CA GLY A 155 -4.22 3.63 7.05
C GLY A 155 -4.39 4.41 5.76
N TRP A 156 -5.39 4.08 5.00
CA TRP A 156 -5.66 4.78 3.77
C TRP A 156 -6.20 6.16 4.09
N LYS A 157 -5.61 7.14 3.44
CA LYS A 157 -5.85 8.57 3.58
C LYS A 157 -6.72 9.04 2.42
N SER A 158 -7.18 10.27 2.43
CA SER A 158 -7.90 10.81 1.27
C SER A 158 -7.05 10.71 0.00
N PRO A 159 -7.67 10.49 -1.17
CA PRO A 159 -6.94 10.28 -2.43
C PRO A 159 -6.21 11.53 -2.95
N GLY A 160 -6.53 12.71 -2.43
CA GLY A 160 -5.86 13.94 -2.83
C GLY A 160 -4.55 14.18 -2.08
N ARG A 161 -3.68 15.02 -2.65
CA ARG A 161 -2.40 15.38 -2.03
C ARG A 161 -2.50 16.55 -1.06
N ILE A 162 -3.23 17.60 -1.43
CA ILE A 162 -3.32 18.83 -0.62
C ILE A 162 -4.15 18.59 0.63
N HIS A 163 -5.24 17.85 0.54
CA HIS A 163 -6.12 17.53 1.68
C HIS A 163 -5.79 16.17 2.34
N ASN A 164 -4.61 15.65 2.09
CA ASN A 164 -4.13 14.41 2.70
C ASN A 164 -3.67 14.67 4.13
N CYS A 165 -4.42 14.15 5.10
CA CYS A 165 -4.19 14.44 6.52
C CYS A 165 -2.83 13.94 7.03
N GLN A 166 -2.34 12.80 6.59
CA GLN A 166 -1.02 12.30 7.00
C GLN A 166 0.10 13.17 6.44
N THR A 167 0.02 13.55 5.16
CA THR A 167 0.99 14.42 4.51
C THR A 167 1.04 15.79 5.20
N LEU A 168 -0.12 16.35 5.56
CA LEU A 168 -0.19 17.63 6.26
C LEU A 168 0.31 17.54 7.70
N LEU A 169 0.04 16.45 8.41
CA LEU A 169 0.61 16.20 9.74
C LEU A 169 2.14 16.14 9.69
N ARG A 170 2.70 15.34 8.80
CA ARG A 170 4.15 15.22 8.63
C ARG A 170 4.78 16.57 8.25
N ARG A 171 4.15 17.30 7.33
CA ARG A 171 4.59 18.65 6.98
C ARG A 171 4.62 19.59 8.17
N MET A 172 3.58 19.60 8.99
CA MET A 172 3.54 20.43 10.22
C MET A 172 4.66 20.04 11.18
N LEU A 173 4.88 18.75 11.41
CA LEU A 173 5.93 18.28 12.30
C LEU A 173 7.34 18.58 11.76
N ASN A 174 7.56 18.49 10.45
CA ASN A 174 8.82 18.82 9.78
C ASN A 174 9.15 20.31 9.87
N LEU A 175 8.13 21.16 9.76
CA LEU A 175 8.30 22.62 9.86
C LEU A 175 8.51 23.10 11.30
N THR A 176 8.08 22.33 12.29
CA THR A 176 8.15 22.72 13.70
C THR A 176 9.23 21.98 14.50
N GLY A 177 9.97 21.09 13.87
CA GLY A 177 11.02 20.31 14.51
C GLY A 177 11.26 18.97 13.81
N SER A 178 11.44 17.92 14.59
CA SER A 178 11.56 16.54 14.09
C SER A 178 10.57 15.62 14.83
N TYR A 179 10.51 14.36 14.43
CA TYR A 179 9.63 13.35 15.03
C TYR A 179 10.12 11.95 14.71
N THR A 180 9.55 10.93 15.35
CA THR A 180 9.72 9.54 14.96
C THR A 180 8.66 9.16 13.95
N ASN A 181 9.10 8.67 12.78
CA ASN A 181 8.25 8.15 11.72
C ASN A 181 8.21 6.62 11.76
N SER A 182 7.36 6.02 10.96
CA SER A 182 7.38 4.59 10.64
C SER A 182 7.74 4.35 9.18
N SER A 183 8.42 3.25 8.91
CA SER A 183 8.77 2.79 7.57
C SER A 183 8.12 1.44 7.26
N GLY A 184 7.86 1.21 5.97
CA GLY A 184 7.16 0.03 5.49
C GLY A 184 5.66 0.06 5.78
N ASP A 185 4.99 -1.00 5.44
CA ASP A 185 3.58 -1.23 5.69
C ASP A 185 3.30 -2.70 6.02
N TYR A 186 2.06 -3.02 6.38
CA TYR A 186 1.64 -4.41 6.64
C TYR A 186 1.08 -5.10 5.39
N SER A 187 0.72 -4.35 4.36
CA SER A 187 0.12 -4.88 3.13
C SER A 187 1.16 -5.56 2.26
N THR A 188 2.36 -4.96 2.14
CA THR A 188 3.38 -5.32 1.15
C THR A 188 4.81 -5.19 1.69
N GLY A 189 4.99 -4.93 2.99
CA GLY A 189 6.26 -4.55 3.59
C GLY A 189 7.39 -5.56 3.42
N ALA A 190 7.12 -6.88 3.44
CA ALA A 190 8.16 -7.87 3.22
C ALA A 190 8.68 -7.84 1.77
N ALA A 191 7.78 -7.67 0.80
CA ALA A 191 8.16 -7.47 -0.60
C ALA A 191 8.97 -6.20 -0.79
N GLN A 192 8.54 -5.08 -0.18
CA GLN A 192 9.28 -3.81 -0.27
C GLN A 192 10.71 -3.92 0.26
N VAL A 193 10.95 -4.72 1.29
CA VAL A 193 12.29 -4.94 1.83
C VAL A 193 13.13 -5.84 0.93
N VAL A 194 12.57 -6.92 0.39
CA VAL A 194 13.35 -7.91 -0.37
C VAL A 194 13.61 -7.52 -1.83
N LEU A 195 12.66 -6.81 -2.46
CA LEU A 195 12.75 -6.50 -3.89
C LEU A 195 14.01 -5.72 -4.31
N PRO A 196 14.46 -4.68 -3.56
CA PRO A 196 15.70 -3.97 -3.90
C PRO A 196 16.93 -4.89 -3.93
N TYR A 197 16.98 -5.93 -3.10
CA TYR A 197 18.09 -6.89 -3.07
C TYR A 197 17.99 -7.93 -4.19
N VAL A 198 16.78 -8.29 -4.62
CA VAL A 198 16.55 -9.34 -5.62
C VAL A 198 16.47 -8.74 -7.02
N SER A 199 15.79 -7.60 -7.20
CA SER A 199 15.52 -6.98 -8.50
C SER A 199 16.27 -5.67 -8.72
N GLY A 200 17.02 -5.17 -7.72
CA GLY A 200 17.78 -3.92 -7.79
C GLY A 200 16.96 -2.65 -7.55
N SER A 201 15.64 -2.72 -7.54
CA SER A 201 14.77 -1.57 -7.28
C SER A 201 13.39 -2.00 -6.74
N LEU A 202 12.60 -1.01 -6.31
CA LEU A 202 11.18 -1.20 -5.95
C LEU A 202 10.22 -0.98 -7.13
N GLU A 203 10.72 -0.65 -8.30
CA GLU A 203 9.87 -0.29 -9.43
C GLU A 203 8.84 -1.37 -9.76
N VAL A 204 9.24 -2.63 -9.72
CA VAL A 204 8.35 -3.78 -9.98
C VAL A 204 7.21 -3.94 -8.96
N TYR A 205 7.30 -3.25 -7.82
CA TYR A 205 6.24 -3.22 -6.82
C TYR A 205 5.01 -2.46 -7.30
N GLU A 206 5.19 -1.37 -8.04
CA GLU A 206 4.11 -0.51 -8.51
C GLU A 206 3.82 -0.63 -10.01
N GLN A 207 4.81 -1.05 -10.80
CA GLN A 207 4.74 -1.10 -12.25
C GLN A 207 4.78 -2.54 -12.76
N CYS A 208 3.63 -3.18 -12.86
CA CYS A 208 3.51 -4.48 -13.51
C CYS A 208 3.30 -4.34 -15.02
N THR A 209 3.43 -5.44 -15.75
CA THR A 209 3.09 -5.50 -17.18
C THR A 209 1.62 -5.16 -17.39
N SER A 210 1.32 -4.26 -18.32
CA SER A 210 -0.05 -3.79 -18.58
C SER A 210 -0.98 -4.91 -19.06
N TRP A 211 -2.27 -4.76 -18.77
CA TRP A 211 -3.30 -5.69 -19.23
C TRP A 211 -3.35 -5.81 -20.76
N GLU A 212 -3.10 -4.72 -21.48
CA GLU A 212 -3.02 -4.73 -22.95
C GLU A 212 -1.87 -5.61 -23.43
N ASN A 213 -0.68 -5.48 -22.84
CA ASN A 213 0.46 -6.32 -23.18
C ASN A 213 0.18 -7.80 -22.88
N LEU A 214 -0.44 -8.09 -21.74
CA LEU A 214 -0.82 -9.45 -21.38
C LEU A 214 -1.83 -10.04 -22.35
N ALA A 215 -2.89 -9.32 -22.67
CA ALA A 215 -3.91 -9.78 -23.63
C ALA A 215 -3.31 -10.07 -25.04
N LYS A 216 -2.30 -9.30 -25.42
CA LYS A 216 -1.65 -9.46 -26.74
C LYS A 216 -0.63 -10.60 -26.78
N HIS A 217 0.13 -10.80 -25.73
CA HIS A 217 1.33 -11.64 -25.77
C HIS A 217 1.33 -12.82 -24.82
N CYS A 218 0.64 -12.74 -23.67
CA CYS A 218 0.63 -13.81 -22.67
C CYS A 218 -0.19 -15.01 -23.16
N LYS A 219 0.38 -16.21 -23.03
CA LYS A 219 -0.32 -17.47 -23.38
C LYS A 219 -0.77 -18.24 -22.15
N LEU A 220 -0.06 -18.07 -21.05
CA LEU A 220 -0.39 -18.67 -19.76
C LEU A 220 -0.21 -17.63 -18.64
N MET A 221 -1.30 -17.26 -17.99
CA MET A 221 -1.29 -16.43 -16.79
C MET A 221 -1.42 -17.29 -15.55
N VAL A 222 -0.45 -17.20 -14.66
CA VAL A 222 -0.47 -17.89 -13.37
C VAL A 222 -0.79 -16.87 -12.30
N LEU A 223 -1.95 -17.01 -11.67
CA LEU A 223 -2.41 -16.18 -10.55
C LEU A 223 -2.08 -16.91 -9.24
N TRP A 224 -0.96 -16.55 -8.61
CA TRP A 224 -0.50 -17.18 -7.38
C TRP A 224 -0.87 -16.35 -6.17
N GLY A 225 -1.88 -16.76 -5.41
CA GLY A 225 -2.44 -15.97 -4.32
C GLY A 225 -2.89 -14.57 -4.78
N CYS A 226 -3.33 -14.46 -6.03
CA CYS A 226 -3.58 -13.20 -6.71
C CYS A 226 -5.01 -13.16 -7.26
N ASN A 227 -5.82 -12.19 -6.81
CA ASN A 227 -7.22 -12.01 -7.20
C ASN A 227 -7.49 -10.58 -7.69
N PRO A 228 -7.04 -10.20 -8.90
CA PRO A 228 -7.12 -8.83 -9.39
C PRO A 228 -8.51 -8.20 -9.35
N LEU A 229 -9.56 -8.92 -9.72
CA LEU A 229 -10.93 -8.38 -9.75
C LEU A 229 -11.45 -7.98 -8.38
N ASN A 230 -11.09 -8.75 -7.33
CA ASN A 230 -11.42 -8.37 -5.97
C ASN A 230 -10.54 -7.23 -5.46
N ASN A 231 -9.24 -7.37 -5.66
CA ASN A 231 -8.27 -6.44 -5.08
C ASN A 231 -8.33 -5.04 -5.71
N SER A 232 -8.70 -4.96 -7.01
CA SER A 232 -8.76 -3.69 -7.75
C SER A 232 -10.08 -2.95 -7.60
N GLN A 233 -11.02 -3.41 -6.77
CA GLN A 233 -12.21 -2.64 -6.41
C GLN A 233 -11.89 -1.36 -5.65
N ILE A 234 -10.72 -1.30 -5.05
CA ILE A 234 -10.25 -0.19 -4.25
C ILE A 234 -8.85 0.20 -4.70
N SER A 235 -8.50 1.47 -4.63
CA SER A 235 -7.15 1.96 -4.91
C SER A 235 -6.67 2.88 -3.79
N TRP A 236 -5.39 2.96 -3.67
CA TRP A 236 -4.60 3.91 -2.93
C TRP A 236 -4.90 5.39 -3.26
N GLN A 237 -5.26 5.64 -4.53
CA GLN A 237 -5.76 6.91 -5.03
C GLN A 237 -7.28 6.81 -5.22
N VAL A 238 -7.74 7.05 -6.45
CA VAL A 238 -9.11 6.79 -6.89
C VAL A 238 -9.06 5.53 -7.76
N ALA A 239 -9.84 4.51 -7.42
CA ALA A 239 -9.88 3.29 -8.22
C ALA A 239 -10.40 3.60 -9.63
N ASP A 240 -9.72 3.09 -10.65
CA ASP A 240 -10.09 3.20 -12.05
C ASP A 240 -10.77 1.94 -12.60
N HIS A 241 -10.76 0.87 -11.81
CA HIS A 241 -11.32 -0.44 -12.10
C HIS A 241 -10.83 -1.05 -13.43
N GLY A 242 -9.63 -0.64 -13.89
CA GLY A 242 -9.02 -1.09 -15.16
C GLY A 242 -8.70 -2.58 -15.23
N ALA A 243 -8.69 -3.29 -14.10
CA ALA A 243 -8.54 -4.74 -14.08
C ALA A 243 -9.71 -5.47 -14.77
N TRP A 244 -10.94 -4.96 -14.70
CA TRP A 244 -12.12 -5.59 -15.31
C TRP A 244 -12.04 -5.66 -16.82
N PRO A 245 -11.84 -4.54 -17.57
CA PRO A 245 -11.63 -4.59 -19.02
C PRO A 245 -10.35 -5.36 -19.39
N GLY A 246 -9.30 -5.32 -18.56
CA GLY A 246 -8.08 -6.08 -18.78
C GLY A 246 -8.30 -7.60 -18.75
N VAL A 247 -8.99 -8.08 -17.73
CA VAL A 247 -9.37 -9.50 -17.59
C VAL A 247 -10.29 -9.93 -18.75
N ALA A 248 -11.27 -9.09 -19.11
CA ALA A 248 -12.14 -9.35 -20.26
C ALA A 248 -11.36 -9.43 -21.60
N ALA A 249 -10.35 -8.58 -21.80
CA ALA A 249 -9.49 -8.63 -22.98
C ALA A 249 -8.64 -9.92 -23.01
N MET A 250 -8.08 -10.36 -21.86
CA MET A 250 -7.36 -11.63 -21.76
C MET A 250 -8.25 -12.84 -22.05
N LYS A 251 -9.48 -12.85 -21.53
CA LYS A 251 -10.49 -13.87 -21.82
C LYS A 251 -10.79 -13.95 -23.32
N LYS A 252 -11.04 -12.79 -23.94
CA LYS A 252 -11.27 -12.68 -25.39
C LYS A 252 -10.07 -13.16 -26.23
N ALA A 253 -8.86 -12.92 -25.76
CA ALA A 253 -7.62 -13.36 -26.41
C ALA A 253 -7.36 -14.87 -26.26
N GLY A 254 -8.13 -15.57 -25.44
CA GLY A 254 -7.96 -17.00 -25.17
C GLY A 254 -6.74 -17.33 -24.31
N THR A 255 -6.25 -16.38 -23.51
CA THR A 255 -5.17 -16.61 -22.55
C THR A 255 -5.58 -17.70 -21.55
N LYS A 256 -4.77 -18.76 -21.44
CA LYS A 256 -4.98 -19.81 -20.45
C LYS A 256 -4.62 -19.29 -19.06
N VAL A 257 -5.40 -19.69 -18.05
CA VAL A 257 -5.21 -19.23 -16.67
C VAL A 257 -5.11 -20.39 -15.72
N ILE A 258 -4.15 -20.34 -14.82
CA ILE A 258 -4.03 -21.21 -13.64
C ILE A 258 -4.09 -20.31 -12.42
N SER A 259 -5.03 -20.60 -11.51
CA SER A 259 -5.14 -19.93 -10.22
C SER A 259 -4.65 -20.86 -9.10
N ILE A 260 -3.54 -20.51 -8.49
CA ILE A 260 -2.97 -21.23 -7.34
C ILE A 260 -3.35 -20.44 -6.10
N ASP A 261 -4.42 -20.88 -5.43
CA ASP A 261 -5.01 -20.14 -4.30
C ASP A 261 -5.79 -21.15 -3.43
N PRO A 262 -5.74 -21.07 -2.10
CA PRO A 262 -6.54 -21.89 -1.21
C PRO A 262 -8.04 -21.82 -1.47
N ILE A 263 -8.52 -20.71 -2.07
CA ILE A 263 -9.93 -20.51 -2.42
C ILE A 263 -10.10 -20.32 -3.93
N LEU A 264 -11.26 -20.69 -4.44
CA LEU A 264 -11.67 -20.43 -5.82
C LEU A 264 -12.08 -18.96 -5.97
N THR A 265 -11.17 -18.13 -6.53
CA THR A 265 -11.33 -16.69 -6.64
C THR A 265 -12.29 -16.26 -7.75
N GLU A 266 -12.82 -15.02 -7.65
CA GLU A 266 -13.66 -14.41 -8.69
C GLU A 266 -12.92 -14.29 -10.01
N THR A 267 -11.65 -13.88 -9.97
CA THR A 267 -10.81 -13.78 -11.19
C THR A 267 -10.63 -15.13 -11.87
N CYS A 268 -10.44 -16.20 -11.09
CA CYS A 268 -10.34 -17.55 -11.63
C CYS A 268 -11.65 -17.97 -12.34
N LYS A 269 -12.79 -17.71 -11.70
CA LYS A 269 -14.11 -18.01 -12.28
C LYS A 269 -14.36 -17.21 -13.55
N GLU A 270 -14.09 -15.91 -13.54
CA GLU A 270 -14.30 -15.04 -14.70
C GLU A 270 -13.46 -15.47 -15.91
N LEU A 271 -12.23 -15.89 -15.67
CA LEU A 271 -11.32 -16.34 -16.73
C LEU A 271 -11.47 -17.82 -17.12
N ASN A 272 -12.41 -18.55 -16.52
CA ASN A 272 -12.53 -20.01 -16.64
C ASN A 272 -11.18 -20.71 -16.40
N GLY A 273 -10.46 -20.25 -15.36
CA GLY A 273 -9.13 -20.74 -15.02
C GLY A 273 -9.16 -22.10 -14.36
N GLU A 274 -8.06 -22.82 -14.49
CA GLU A 274 -7.80 -24.03 -13.71
C GLU A 274 -7.45 -23.64 -12.28
N TRP A 275 -8.17 -24.16 -11.31
CA TRP A 275 -7.93 -23.93 -9.90
C TRP A 275 -7.13 -25.04 -9.25
N ILE A 276 -6.02 -24.65 -8.60
CA ILE A 276 -5.17 -25.53 -7.80
C ILE A 276 -5.11 -24.98 -6.38
N ALA A 277 -5.54 -25.77 -5.39
CA ALA A 277 -5.66 -25.37 -4.01
C ALA A 277 -4.52 -25.93 -3.14
N PRO A 278 -3.43 -25.17 -2.89
CA PRO A 278 -2.41 -25.59 -1.95
C PRO A 278 -2.87 -25.36 -0.50
N ARG A 279 -2.23 -26.02 0.45
CA ARG A 279 -2.35 -25.63 1.85
C ARG A 279 -1.83 -24.20 2.03
N PRO A 280 -2.51 -23.34 2.81
CA PRO A 280 -2.03 -21.99 3.07
C PRO A 280 -0.58 -21.96 3.57
N GLN A 281 0.17 -20.93 3.18
CA GLN A 281 1.57 -20.71 3.59
C GLN A 281 2.57 -21.77 3.12
N THR A 282 2.24 -22.54 2.09
CA THR A 282 3.15 -23.53 1.49
C THR A 282 3.60 -23.17 0.08
N ASP A 283 3.52 -21.91 -0.27
CA ASP A 283 3.86 -21.38 -1.60
C ASP A 283 5.32 -21.64 -1.96
N VAL A 284 6.27 -21.36 -1.07
CA VAL A 284 7.69 -21.55 -1.33
C VAL A 284 8.05 -23.02 -1.53
N PRO A 285 7.64 -23.99 -0.69
CA PRO A 285 7.81 -25.39 -0.97
C PRO A 285 7.24 -25.82 -2.32
N MET A 286 6.07 -25.35 -2.69
CA MET A 286 5.43 -25.65 -3.98
C MET A 286 6.28 -25.11 -5.15
N MET A 287 6.75 -23.87 -5.06
CA MET A 287 7.64 -23.25 -6.05
C MET A 287 8.97 -23.99 -6.17
N LEU A 288 9.54 -24.45 -5.06
CA LEU A 288 10.76 -25.25 -5.05
C LEU A 288 10.58 -26.59 -5.78
N GLY A 289 9.44 -27.28 -5.59
CA GLY A 289 9.12 -28.51 -6.32
C GLY A 289 9.00 -28.30 -7.83
N VAL A 290 8.41 -27.17 -8.25
CA VAL A 290 8.37 -26.75 -9.65
C VAL A 290 9.78 -26.44 -10.18
N ALA A 291 10.58 -25.68 -9.42
CA ALA A 291 11.96 -25.34 -9.79
C ALA A 291 12.86 -26.58 -9.92
N HIS A 292 12.72 -27.54 -9.02
CA HIS A 292 13.46 -28.81 -9.10
C HIS A 292 13.15 -29.57 -10.40
N THR A 293 11.86 -29.61 -10.76
CA THR A 293 11.43 -30.24 -12.03
C THR A 293 11.98 -29.51 -13.25
N LEU A 294 11.88 -28.14 -13.25
CA LEU A 294 12.47 -27.31 -14.32
C LEU A 294 13.96 -27.65 -14.55
N TYR A 295 14.71 -27.80 -13.45
CA TYR A 295 16.15 -28.09 -13.55
C TYR A 295 16.41 -29.51 -13.99
N THR A 296 15.80 -30.50 -13.35
CA THR A 296 16.11 -31.93 -13.61
C THR A 296 15.62 -32.40 -14.98
N GLU A 297 14.54 -31.83 -15.49
CA GLU A 297 14.04 -32.09 -16.84
C GLU A 297 14.66 -31.19 -17.92
N LYS A 298 15.64 -30.33 -17.55
CA LYS A 298 16.34 -29.40 -18.45
C LYS A 298 15.39 -28.43 -19.18
N LEU A 299 14.36 -27.95 -18.47
CA LEU A 299 13.36 -27.02 -18.99
C LEU A 299 13.70 -25.55 -18.66
N HIS A 300 14.75 -25.32 -17.87
CA HIS A 300 15.21 -23.97 -17.49
C HIS A 300 16.10 -23.39 -18.60
N ASP A 301 16.15 -22.05 -18.65
CA ASP A 301 17.02 -21.29 -19.54
C ASP A 301 18.36 -20.97 -18.85
N GLN A 302 19.36 -21.85 -19.04
CA GLN A 302 20.69 -21.66 -18.45
C GLN A 302 21.37 -20.39 -18.99
N ALA A 303 21.20 -20.08 -20.27
CA ALA A 303 21.83 -18.91 -20.88
C ALA A 303 21.32 -17.61 -20.30
N PHE A 304 20.00 -17.55 -19.99
CA PHE A 304 19.41 -16.42 -19.26
C PHE A 304 19.99 -16.30 -17.85
N LEU A 305 20.06 -17.40 -17.12
CA LEU A 305 20.59 -17.43 -15.76
C LEU A 305 22.04 -16.94 -15.71
N ASP A 306 22.88 -17.43 -16.60
CA ASP A 306 24.31 -17.08 -16.67
C ASP A 306 24.51 -15.58 -17.02
N ARG A 307 23.64 -15.03 -17.86
CA ARG A 307 23.79 -13.66 -18.36
C ARG A 307 23.17 -12.61 -17.45
N TYR A 308 22.03 -12.90 -16.83
CA TYR A 308 21.19 -11.90 -16.19
C TYR A 308 20.98 -12.10 -14.69
N THR A 309 21.54 -13.16 -14.10
CA THR A 309 21.39 -13.42 -12.66
C THR A 309 22.73 -13.68 -11.98
N THR A 310 22.72 -13.59 -10.66
CA THR A 310 23.83 -14.01 -9.80
C THR A 310 23.31 -14.89 -8.68
N GLY A 311 24.14 -15.83 -8.18
CA GLY A 311 23.81 -16.67 -7.03
C GLY A 311 23.00 -17.93 -7.36
N PHE A 312 22.73 -18.23 -8.63
CA PHE A 312 22.08 -19.50 -9.00
C PHE A 312 22.96 -20.71 -8.63
N ASP A 313 24.26 -20.56 -8.73
CA ASP A 313 25.26 -21.54 -8.28
C ASP A 313 25.19 -21.86 -6.77
N ARG A 314 24.73 -20.92 -5.94
CA ARG A 314 24.48 -21.11 -4.52
C ARG A 314 23.09 -21.69 -4.23
N PHE A 315 22.10 -21.31 -5.02
CA PHE A 315 20.74 -21.83 -4.90
C PHE A 315 20.62 -23.29 -5.33
N LEU A 316 21.29 -23.67 -6.41
CA LEU A 316 21.19 -25.00 -7.00
C LEU A 316 21.58 -26.14 -6.06
N PRO A 317 22.69 -26.08 -5.28
CA PRO A 317 23.02 -27.12 -4.29
C PRO A 317 21.92 -27.31 -3.25
N TYR A 318 21.26 -26.23 -2.81
CA TYR A 318 20.11 -26.30 -1.89
C TYR A 318 18.90 -26.98 -2.55
N LEU A 319 18.56 -26.59 -3.79
CA LEU A 319 17.46 -27.16 -4.55
C LEU A 319 17.63 -28.69 -4.72
N LEU A 320 18.87 -29.12 -4.97
CA LEU A 320 19.22 -30.52 -5.15
C LEU A 320 19.49 -31.29 -3.83
N GLY A 321 19.31 -30.65 -2.67
CA GLY A 321 19.53 -31.27 -1.36
C GLY A 321 20.98 -31.51 -0.99
N LYS A 322 21.96 -30.91 -1.69
CA LYS A 322 23.36 -31.05 -1.39
C LYS A 322 23.82 -30.33 -0.15
N THR A 323 23.07 -29.29 0.26
CA THR A 323 23.37 -28.47 1.43
C THR A 323 22.71 -28.96 2.72
N ASP A 324 21.53 -29.60 2.63
CA ASP A 324 20.73 -30.01 3.80
C ASP A 324 20.27 -31.48 3.74
N GLY A 325 20.76 -32.26 2.78
CA GLY A 325 20.40 -33.67 2.61
C GLY A 325 19.00 -33.92 2.07
N THR A 326 18.24 -32.86 1.71
CA THR A 326 16.84 -32.98 1.31
C THR A 326 16.58 -32.38 -0.07
N PRO A 327 16.56 -33.17 -1.15
CA PRO A 327 16.19 -32.67 -2.49
C PRO A 327 14.76 -32.14 -2.49
N LYS A 328 14.56 -30.97 -3.09
CA LYS A 328 13.27 -30.28 -3.13
C LYS A 328 12.38 -30.81 -4.28
N THR A 329 12.22 -32.13 -4.34
CA THR A 329 11.49 -32.81 -5.42
C THR A 329 10.00 -32.45 -5.42
N ALA A 330 9.29 -32.79 -6.50
CA ALA A 330 7.85 -32.65 -6.56
C ALA A 330 7.15 -33.47 -5.46
N GLU A 331 7.67 -34.64 -5.08
CA GLU A 331 7.16 -35.49 -3.99
C GLU A 331 7.33 -34.82 -2.63
N TRP A 332 8.54 -34.26 -2.37
CA TRP A 332 8.81 -33.51 -1.16
C TRP A 332 7.84 -32.32 -1.03
N ALA A 333 7.68 -31.55 -2.09
CA ALA A 333 6.76 -30.39 -2.11
C ALA A 333 5.29 -30.82 -1.93
N ALA A 334 4.87 -31.90 -2.58
CA ALA A 334 3.50 -32.45 -2.48
C ALA A 334 3.14 -32.83 -1.05
N GLY A 335 4.06 -33.43 -0.31
CA GLY A 335 3.87 -33.77 1.11
C GLY A 335 3.57 -32.52 1.97
N ILE A 336 4.16 -31.38 1.62
CA ILE A 336 4.00 -30.12 2.34
C ILE A 336 2.77 -29.35 1.87
N CYS A 337 2.64 -29.09 0.55
CA CYS A 337 1.58 -28.22 0.01
C CYS A 337 0.25 -28.94 -0.23
N GLY A 338 0.24 -30.28 -0.23
CA GLY A 338 -0.97 -31.05 -0.46
C GLY A 338 -1.40 -31.13 -1.94
N VAL A 339 -0.66 -30.51 -2.85
CA VAL A 339 -0.88 -30.62 -4.31
C VAL A 339 -0.14 -31.85 -4.83
N PRO A 340 -0.76 -32.70 -5.68
CA PRO A 340 -0.12 -33.92 -6.18
C PRO A 340 1.21 -33.63 -6.89
N ALA A 341 2.22 -34.46 -6.68
CA ALA A 341 3.54 -34.32 -7.29
C ALA A 341 3.49 -34.28 -8.83
N GLN A 342 2.58 -35.05 -9.42
CA GLN A 342 2.40 -35.01 -10.89
C GLN A 342 1.90 -33.63 -11.35
N THR A 343 0.98 -33.01 -10.62
CA THR A 343 0.52 -31.63 -10.92
C THR A 343 1.67 -30.63 -10.88
N LEU A 344 2.59 -30.75 -9.90
CA LEU A 344 3.77 -29.87 -9.82
C LEU A 344 4.70 -30.02 -11.02
N ARG A 345 4.93 -31.27 -11.47
CA ARG A 345 5.70 -31.54 -12.68
C ARG A 345 5.02 -30.98 -13.93
N ASP A 346 3.72 -31.14 -14.04
CA ASP A 346 2.96 -30.63 -15.18
C ASP A 346 2.93 -29.09 -15.20
N LEU A 347 2.88 -28.44 -14.04
CA LEU A 347 3.07 -26.98 -13.95
C LEU A 347 4.43 -26.54 -14.50
N ALA A 348 5.52 -27.20 -14.08
CA ALA A 348 6.86 -26.87 -14.58
C ALA A 348 6.95 -26.97 -16.11
N ARG A 349 6.45 -28.06 -16.69
CA ARG A 349 6.43 -28.27 -18.14
C ARG A 349 5.58 -27.24 -18.86
N ARG A 350 4.41 -26.93 -18.33
CA ARG A 350 3.47 -25.92 -18.90
C ARG A 350 4.05 -24.51 -18.82
N PHE A 351 4.72 -24.16 -17.73
CA PHE A 351 5.37 -22.86 -17.59
C PHE A 351 6.48 -22.67 -18.62
N ALA A 352 7.30 -23.69 -18.84
CA ALA A 352 8.37 -23.65 -19.83
C ALA A 352 7.87 -23.67 -21.29
N ALA A 353 6.78 -24.39 -21.55
CA ALA A 353 6.23 -24.55 -22.91
C ALA A 353 5.43 -23.33 -23.42
N ASN A 354 5.15 -22.34 -22.59
CA ASN A 354 4.32 -21.20 -22.94
C ASN A 354 5.02 -19.86 -22.70
N ARG A 355 4.50 -18.78 -23.28
CA ARG A 355 4.77 -17.41 -22.84
C ARG A 355 3.99 -17.22 -21.52
N THR A 356 4.70 -17.30 -20.41
CA THR A 356 4.11 -17.38 -19.07
C THR A 356 4.37 -16.13 -18.26
N MET A 357 3.28 -15.55 -17.72
CA MET A 357 3.32 -14.51 -16.69
C MET A 357 3.04 -15.14 -15.33
N LEU A 358 3.97 -15.01 -14.40
CA LEU A 358 3.79 -15.40 -12.99
C LEU A 358 3.34 -14.19 -12.18
N ALA A 359 2.06 -14.11 -11.83
CA ALA A 359 1.53 -13.03 -11.01
C ALA A 359 1.38 -13.47 -9.55
N LEU A 360 2.06 -12.78 -8.64
CA LEU A 360 2.01 -13.09 -7.20
C LEU A 360 1.22 -12.03 -6.44
N GLY A 361 0.30 -12.48 -5.61
CA GLY A 361 -0.40 -11.63 -4.66
C GLY A 361 0.40 -11.40 -3.38
N TYR A 362 0.19 -10.24 -2.76
CA TYR A 362 0.88 -9.88 -1.52
C TYR A 362 0.37 -10.60 -0.27
N SER A 363 -0.70 -11.38 -0.37
CA SER A 363 -1.16 -12.25 0.72
C SER A 363 -0.13 -13.29 1.12
N THR A 364 0.66 -13.80 0.16
CA THR A 364 1.67 -14.84 0.36
C THR A 364 2.81 -14.42 1.30
N GLN A 365 3.06 -13.12 1.46
CA GLN A 365 4.09 -12.60 2.37
C GLN A 365 3.64 -12.49 3.83
N ARG A 366 2.34 -12.62 4.13
CA ARG A 366 1.79 -12.40 5.48
C ARG A 366 1.95 -13.62 6.37
N GLN A 367 3.18 -14.05 6.50
CA GLN A 367 3.61 -15.21 7.27
C GLN A 367 5.05 -15.03 7.75
N HIS A 368 5.50 -15.92 8.62
CA HIS A 368 6.90 -15.98 8.99
C HIS A 368 7.77 -16.25 7.74
N HIS A 369 8.83 -15.47 7.55
CA HIS A 369 9.67 -15.48 6.33
C HIS A 369 8.89 -15.23 5.03
N GLY A 370 7.86 -14.38 5.07
CA GLY A 370 7.01 -14.09 3.92
C GLY A 370 7.73 -13.46 2.73
N GLU A 371 8.87 -12.80 2.93
CA GLU A 371 9.74 -12.28 1.88
C GLU A 371 10.23 -13.37 0.90
N GLN A 372 10.33 -14.62 1.37
CA GLN A 372 10.78 -15.74 0.55
C GLN A 372 9.86 -16.05 -0.63
N SER A 373 8.56 -15.81 -0.50
CA SER A 373 7.60 -16.06 -1.58
C SER A 373 7.88 -15.21 -2.82
N HIS A 374 8.18 -13.92 -2.62
CA HIS A 374 8.52 -13.00 -3.70
C HIS A 374 9.88 -13.32 -4.32
N TRP A 375 10.88 -13.63 -3.50
CA TRP A 375 12.18 -14.03 -3.98
C TRP A 375 12.10 -15.31 -4.82
N MET A 376 11.38 -16.33 -4.32
CA MET A 376 11.27 -17.61 -5.02
C MET A 376 10.49 -17.48 -6.34
N LEU A 377 9.43 -16.65 -6.40
CA LEU A 377 8.72 -16.42 -7.66
C LEU A 377 9.63 -15.79 -8.72
N ILE A 378 10.42 -14.77 -8.33
CA ILE A 378 11.39 -14.13 -9.24
C ILE A 378 12.44 -15.15 -9.71
N THR A 379 12.88 -16.03 -8.81
CA THR A 379 13.78 -17.14 -9.15
C THR A 379 13.16 -18.07 -10.20
N LEU A 380 11.89 -18.45 -10.04
CA LEU A 380 11.19 -19.25 -11.06
C LEU A 380 11.10 -18.52 -12.40
N ALA A 381 10.75 -17.22 -12.39
CA ALA A 381 10.66 -16.42 -13.60
C ALA A 381 12.03 -16.31 -14.31
N ALA A 382 13.11 -16.20 -13.55
CA ALA A 382 14.48 -16.22 -14.08
C ALA A 382 14.85 -17.59 -14.68
N MET A 383 14.49 -18.69 -14.01
CA MET A 383 14.70 -20.04 -14.55
C MET A 383 13.97 -20.29 -15.87
N LEU A 384 12.81 -19.63 -16.07
CA LEU A 384 12.06 -19.71 -17.33
C LEU A 384 12.65 -18.81 -18.45
N GLY A 385 13.59 -17.90 -18.14
CA GLY A 385 14.22 -17.03 -19.11
C GLY A 385 13.28 -16.02 -19.77
N GLN A 386 12.14 -15.68 -19.14
CA GLN A 386 11.10 -14.88 -19.77
C GLN A 386 10.96 -13.45 -19.20
N ILE A 387 11.80 -13.08 -18.23
CA ILE A 387 11.83 -11.71 -17.68
C ILE A 387 12.26 -10.75 -18.79
N GLY A 388 11.53 -9.66 -18.98
CA GLY A 388 11.77 -8.67 -20.04
C GLY A 388 11.12 -9.01 -21.39
N LEU A 389 10.50 -10.16 -21.53
CA LEU A 389 9.79 -10.52 -22.76
C LEU A 389 8.30 -10.13 -22.68
N PRO A 390 7.69 -9.56 -23.75
CA PRO A 390 6.28 -9.21 -23.75
C PRO A 390 5.40 -10.39 -23.34
N GLY A 391 4.51 -10.16 -22.37
CA GLY A 391 3.58 -11.16 -21.85
C GLY A 391 4.18 -12.28 -21.00
N GLY A 392 5.47 -12.20 -20.67
CA GLY A 392 6.18 -13.18 -19.84
C GLY A 392 6.85 -12.56 -18.63
N GLY A 393 7.48 -13.42 -17.81
CA GLY A 393 8.19 -13.00 -16.59
C GLY A 393 7.32 -13.03 -15.35
N TYR A 394 7.36 -11.98 -14.54
CA TYR A 394 6.59 -11.89 -13.29
C TYR A 394 5.94 -10.54 -13.12
N GLY A 395 4.87 -10.48 -12.29
CA GLY A 395 4.17 -9.27 -11.94
C GLY A 395 3.64 -9.31 -10.52
N LEU A 396 3.79 -8.20 -9.79
CA LEU A 396 3.47 -8.12 -8.37
C LEU A 396 2.36 -7.11 -8.02
N SER A 397 1.91 -6.30 -8.98
CA SER A 397 1.04 -5.16 -8.71
C SER A 397 -0.39 -5.28 -9.25
N TYR A 398 -0.87 -6.49 -9.53
CA TYR A 398 -2.24 -6.71 -9.98
C TYR A 398 -3.24 -6.67 -8.81
N HIS A 399 -3.12 -5.71 -7.89
CA HIS A 399 -3.92 -5.66 -6.68
C HIS A 399 -4.72 -4.36 -6.51
N TYR A 400 -4.15 -3.17 -6.62
CA TYR A 400 -4.86 -1.89 -6.53
C TYR A 400 -4.25 -0.79 -7.41
N ALA A 401 -3.41 -1.15 -8.34
CA ALA A 401 -2.90 -0.23 -9.33
C ALA A 401 -3.35 -0.65 -10.73
N SER A 402 -3.53 0.33 -11.61
CA SER A 402 -3.72 0.08 -13.02
C SER A 402 -2.46 -0.54 -13.59
N GLY A 403 -2.49 -1.78 -14.00
CA GLY A 403 -1.32 -2.49 -14.50
C GLY A 403 -0.54 -1.69 -15.55
N GLY A 404 0.69 -1.32 -15.23
CA GLY A 404 1.60 -0.62 -16.13
C GLY A 404 1.39 0.89 -16.25
N ALA A 405 0.54 1.50 -15.43
CA ALA A 405 0.40 2.95 -15.42
C ALA A 405 1.57 3.62 -14.69
N PRO A 406 2.27 4.58 -15.29
CA PRO A 406 3.34 5.31 -14.63
C PRO A 406 2.80 6.11 -13.44
N THR A 407 3.45 5.98 -12.29
CA THR A 407 3.15 6.78 -11.10
C THR A 407 4.22 7.87 -10.92
N ALA A 408 4.18 8.90 -11.74
CA ALA A 408 5.05 10.06 -11.54
C ALA A 408 4.45 10.98 -10.48
N THR A 409 5.18 11.25 -9.42
CA THR A 409 4.73 12.11 -8.35
C THR A 409 5.78 13.18 -8.05
N THR A 410 5.42 14.44 -8.25
CA THR A 410 6.25 15.58 -7.89
C THR A 410 5.77 16.19 -6.58
N PRO A 411 6.66 16.51 -5.61
CA PRO A 411 6.27 17.25 -4.42
C PRO A 411 5.68 18.61 -4.79
N ILE A 412 4.48 18.91 -4.27
CA ILE A 412 3.77 20.16 -4.58
C ILE A 412 4.15 21.27 -3.57
N LEU A 413 4.45 20.90 -2.34
CA LEU A 413 4.73 21.81 -1.24
C LEU A 413 6.05 21.44 -0.55
N LYS A 414 6.78 22.47 -0.10
CA LYS A 414 8.00 22.26 0.71
C LYS A 414 7.68 21.46 1.98
N ALA A 415 8.58 20.57 2.36
CA ALA A 415 8.51 19.71 3.53
C ALA A 415 7.33 18.71 3.51
N ILE A 416 6.75 18.45 2.34
CA ILE A 416 5.90 17.29 2.12
C ILE A 416 6.82 16.11 1.83
N ASP A 417 6.67 15.05 2.63
CA ASP A 417 7.20 13.75 2.30
C ASP A 417 6.47 13.24 1.07
N ASP A 418 7.17 12.50 0.24
CA ASP A 418 6.53 11.76 -0.81
C ASP A 418 5.37 10.94 -0.22
N ALA A 419 4.21 11.04 -0.88
CA ALA A 419 2.96 10.45 -0.38
C ALA A 419 2.95 8.92 -0.36
N SER A 420 3.94 8.28 -0.98
CA SER A 420 4.00 6.82 -1.06
C SER A 420 4.29 6.16 0.28
N GLY A 421 4.84 6.89 1.25
CA GLY A 421 5.30 6.30 2.52
C GLY A 421 6.38 5.25 2.31
N GLN A 422 6.95 5.19 1.11
CA GLN A 422 7.92 4.19 0.74
C GLN A 422 9.28 4.47 1.37
N ALA A 423 9.90 3.42 1.86
CA ALA A 423 11.11 3.47 2.67
C ALA A 423 12.33 4.07 1.95
N ASN A 424 12.29 4.24 0.63
CA ASN A 424 13.48 4.52 -0.15
C ASN A 424 13.77 6.02 -0.38
N GLU A 425 12.74 6.86 -0.45
CA GLU A 425 12.95 8.31 -0.63
C GLU A 425 12.90 9.07 0.70
N GLY A 426 12.09 8.59 1.64
CA GLY A 426 12.07 9.06 3.02
C GLY A 426 13.40 8.86 3.76
N ALA A 427 14.20 7.86 3.42
CA ALA A 427 15.46 7.58 4.09
C ALA A 427 16.52 8.69 3.87
N ALA A 428 16.64 9.22 2.65
CA ALA A 428 17.59 10.31 2.37
C ALA A 428 17.16 11.62 3.04
N TRP A 429 15.87 11.90 3.04
CA TRP A 429 15.31 13.09 3.67
C TRP A 429 15.29 12.97 5.20
N LEU A 430 14.94 11.80 5.75
CA LEU A 430 15.01 11.48 7.18
C LEU A 430 16.45 11.64 7.72
N ALA A 431 17.45 11.27 6.94
CA ALA A 431 18.85 11.50 7.29
C ALA A 431 19.20 13.00 7.39
N GLN A 432 18.57 13.85 6.59
CA GLN A 432 18.78 15.30 6.62
C GLN A 432 18.03 15.99 7.77
N SER A 433 16.85 15.48 8.16
CA SER A 433 16.00 16.09 9.20
C SER A 433 16.34 15.60 10.62
N GLY A 434 17.21 14.60 10.77
CA GLY A 434 17.47 13.94 12.05
C GLY A 434 16.27 13.14 12.58
N ALA A 435 15.26 12.89 11.75
CA ALA A 435 14.13 12.05 12.13
C ALA A 435 14.55 10.58 12.17
N VAL A 436 14.01 9.83 13.13
CA VAL A 436 14.18 8.37 13.23
C VAL A 436 12.98 7.70 12.59
N SER A 437 13.22 6.72 11.73
CA SER A 437 12.17 5.88 11.16
C SER A 437 12.28 4.47 11.74
N ILE A 438 11.19 3.97 12.31
CA ILE A 438 11.11 2.61 12.85
C ILE A 438 10.26 1.73 11.95
N PRO A 439 10.61 0.45 11.74
CA PRO A 439 9.75 -0.46 11.00
C PRO A 439 8.37 -0.59 11.66
N VAL A 440 7.28 -0.54 10.89
CA VAL A 440 5.92 -0.65 11.44
C VAL A 440 5.72 -1.91 12.28
N SER A 441 6.35 -3.02 11.90
CA SER A 441 6.31 -4.29 12.64
C SER A 441 7.02 -4.25 14.00
N ARG A 442 7.79 -3.20 14.28
CA ARG A 442 8.60 -3.06 15.51
C ARG A 442 8.09 -1.95 16.44
N LEU A 443 6.91 -1.40 16.17
CA LEU A 443 6.34 -0.32 17.00
C LEU A 443 6.13 -0.76 18.45
N VAL A 444 5.57 -1.94 18.68
CA VAL A 444 5.36 -2.48 20.04
C VAL A 444 6.69 -2.65 20.76
N GLU A 445 7.71 -3.19 20.10
CA GLU A 445 9.04 -3.32 20.68
C GLU A 445 9.65 -1.95 21.02
N THR A 446 9.44 -0.95 20.18
CA THR A 446 9.89 0.43 20.44
C THR A 446 9.27 0.99 21.71
N LEU A 447 7.98 0.77 21.92
CA LEU A 447 7.27 1.24 23.10
C LEU A 447 7.72 0.53 24.40
N LEU A 448 8.02 -0.77 24.29
CA LEU A 448 8.40 -1.60 25.44
C LEU A 448 9.89 -1.48 25.79
N ASN A 449 10.76 -1.21 24.81
CA ASN A 449 12.22 -1.25 24.98
C ASN A 449 12.90 0.01 24.45
N PRO A 450 12.57 1.21 24.94
CA PRO A 450 13.24 2.43 24.52
C PRO A 450 14.76 2.37 24.83
N GLY A 451 15.56 2.83 23.88
CA GLY A 451 17.02 2.81 23.98
C GLY A 451 17.68 1.53 23.49
N LYS A 452 16.94 0.44 23.26
CA LYS A 452 17.45 -0.77 22.62
C LYS A 452 17.91 -0.47 21.19
N VAL A 453 19.03 -1.06 20.80
CA VAL A 453 19.54 -1.02 19.44
C VAL A 453 19.06 -2.24 18.68
N MET A 454 18.58 -2.03 17.46
CA MET A 454 18.15 -3.08 16.54
C MET A 454 18.82 -2.91 15.18
N GLN A 455 19.03 -4.02 14.49
CA GLN A 455 19.43 -4.03 13.08
C GLN A 455 18.20 -4.15 12.18
N PHE A 456 18.11 -3.31 11.18
CA PHE A 456 17.05 -3.35 10.19
C PHE A 456 17.59 -2.91 8.83
N ASN A 457 17.46 -3.77 7.84
CA ASN A 457 17.82 -3.50 6.45
C ASN A 457 19.25 -2.94 6.28
N GLY A 458 20.22 -3.50 7.02
CA GLY A 458 21.62 -3.06 7.01
C GLY A 458 21.92 -1.79 7.83
N HIS A 459 20.95 -1.25 8.54
CA HIS A 459 21.09 -0.07 9.36
C HIS A 459 20.85 -0.38 10.84
N GLU A 460 21.58 0.34 11.70
CA GLU A 460 21.39 0.31 13.13
C GLU A 460 20.38 1.39 13.53
N ILE A 461 19.34 0.99 14.29
CA ILE A 461 18.30 1.89 14.78
C ILE A 461 18.27 1.80 16.30
N LYS A 462 18.51 2.92 16.99
CA LYS A 462 18.24 3.05 18.41
C LYS A 462 16.79 3.43 18.64
N LEU A 463 16.03 2.55 19.32
CA LEU A 463 14.60 2.73 19.53
C LEU A 463 14.34 3.98 20.40
N PRO A 464 13.53 4.95 19.95
CA PRO A 464 13.28 6.19 20.69
C PRO A 464 12.33 5.97 21.87
N LEU A 465 12.41 6.87 22.85
CA LEU A 465 11.43 6.95 23.94
C LEU A 465 10.20 7.73 23.47
N ILE A 466 9.14 7.05 23.08
CA ILE A 466 7.89 7.68 22.63
C ILE A 466 7.07 8.14 23.85
N LYS A 467 6.62 9.39 23.83
CA LYS A 467 5.78 10.00 24.87
C LYS A 467 4.50 10.62 24.33
N LEU A 468 4.42 10.83 23.01
CA LEU A 468 3.23 11.31 22.32
C LEU A 468 3.11 10.58 20.98
N ALA A 469 1.93 10.04 20.70
CA ALA A 469 1.60 9.50 19.38
C ALA A 469 0.52 10.39 18.74
N TYR A 470 0.78 10.85 17.51
CA TYR A 470 -0.14 11.66 16.74
C TYR A 470 -0.59 10.87 15.51
N TRP A 471 -1.84 10.48 15.49
CA TRP A 471 -2.45 9.72 14.40
C TRP A 471 -3.29 10.63 13.51
N ALA A 472 -3.14 10.50 12.19
CA ALA A 472 -3.97 11.17 11.21
C ALA A 472 -4.27 10.24 10.04
N GLY A 473 -5.53 10.11 9.64
CA GLY A 473 -5.97 9.21 8.56
C GLY A 473 -6.18 7.76 8.98
N GLY A 474 -6.01 7.45 10.24
CA GLY A 474 -6.32 6.15 10.82
C GLY A 474 -6.90 6.33 12.22
N ASN A 475 -7.70 5.38 12.66
CA ASN A 475 -8.20 5.32 14.02
C ASN A 475 -7.76 4.00 14.66
N PRO A 476 -6.77 4.01 15.56
CA PRO A 476 -6.26 2.80 16.20
C PRO A 476 -7.09 2.32 17.40
N PHE A 477 -8.22 2.97 17.68
CA PHE A 477 -9.08 2.69 18.84
C PHE A 477 -10.42 2.11 18.42
#